data_32b5039cee3904f788131f1480e92553
#
_entry.id   32b5039cee3904f788131f1480e92553
#
_cell.length_a   1.000
_cell.length_b   1.000
_cell.length_c   1.000
_cell.angle_alpha   90.00
_cell.angle_beta   90.00
_cell.angle_gamma   90.00
#
_symmetry.space_group_name_H-M   'P 1'
#
loop_
_entity.id
_entity.type
_entity.pdbx_description
1 polymer ?
#
loop_
_entity_poly.entity_id
_entity_poly.type
_entity_poly.pdbx_seq_one_letter_code
_entity_poly.pdbx_strand_id
1 'polypeptide(L)'
;VEHHAKLWQDWKGNASFGYAIQRGDQQTGTINANVAAVRERPEAPIFIRHFRTNYSLLMLFSKAQQDGVVVRSNTITTLLREDYLVSPSNFVFGFAQLDHILAQGIYLRQTYGGGFGHDFIHTSRTTFSGLAGITFVNTKFYTGGRAVQSAEALLGETLSIALTKNIHFDHYLNFYPNLSNTGEYRFDTSSSLALKLFSQVTANVGLIDLYLSNPTPGNHKNNVAFTTGIGYSF
;
A
#
# COMPACT_ATOMS: atom_id res chain seq x y z
N VAL A 1 29.49 25.97 4.53
CA VAL A 1 28.78 25.23 5.58
C VAL A 1 27.91 24.23 4.85
N GLU A 2 28.31 22.95 4.77
CA GLU A 2 27.50 21.87 4.21
C GLU A 2 26.33 21.65 5.16
N HIS A 3 25.13 22.04 4.73
CA HIS A 3 23.90 21.59 5.34
C HIS A 3 23.72 20.09 5.01
N HIS A 4 24.11 19.22 5.92
CA HIS A 4 23.66 17.84 5.89
C HIS A 4 22.13 17.84 5.94
N ALA A 5 21.47 17.65 4.80
CA ALA A 5 20.03 17.51 4.73
C ALA A 5 19.63 16.31 5.64
N LYS A 6 18.89 16.58 6.70
CA LYS A 6 18.42 15.54 7.62
C LYS A 6 17.61 14.53 6.81
N LEU A 7 17.85 13.24 6.99
CA LEU A 7 17.17 12.14 6.27
C LEU A 7 15.64 12.24 6.33
N TRP A 8 15.10 12.91 7.35
CA TRP A 8 13.68 13.11 7.62
C TRP A 8 13.10 14.40 7.02
N GLN A 9 13.91 15.20 6.36
CA GLN A 9 13.48 16.45 5.75
C GLN A 9 12.74 16.15 4.44
N ASP A 10 11.71 16.95 4.14
CA ASP A 10 10.89 16.90 2.91
C ASP A 10 9.94 15.69 2.79
N TRP A 11 9.75 14.89 3.83
CA TRP A 11 8.72 13.88 3.88
C TRP A 11 7.38 14.47 4.30
N LYS A 12 6.32 14.11 3.57
CA LYS A 12 4.92 14.39 3.91
C LYS A 12 4.17 13.08 3.97
N GLY A 13 3.32 12.92 4.95
CA GLY A 13 2.61 11.66 5.06
C GLY A 13 1.73 11.55 6.28
N ASN A 14 1.25 10.33 6.49
CA ASN A 14 0.46 9.95 7.65
C ASN A 14 0.97 8.62 8.20
N ALA A 15 1.06 8.52 9.51
CA ALA A 15 1.28 7.28 10.22
C ALA A 15 0.09 7.06 11.14
N SER A 16 -0.55 5.89 11.08
CA SER A 16 -1.73 5.58 11.90
C SER A 16 -1.59 4.25 12.61
N PHE A 17 -2.21 4.15 13.78
CA PHE A 17 -2.31 2.96 14.59
C PHE A 17 -3.74 2.77 15.05
N GLY A 18 -4.25 1.56 14.96
CA GLY A 18 -5.58 1.20 15.39
C GLY A 18 -5.61 -0.12 16.14
N TYR A 19 -6.56 -0.21 17.07
CA TYR A 19 -6.84 -1.40 17.84
C TYR A 19 -8.33 -1.57 17.99
N ALA A 20 -8.85 -2.77 17.71
CA ALA A 20 -10.26 -3.12 17.89
C ALA A 20 -10.37 -4.43 18.65
N ILE A 21 -11.29 -4.48 19.62
CA ILE A 21 -11.70 -5.69 20.35
C ILE A 21 -13.18 -5.87 20.18
N GLN A 22 -13.58 -7.07 19.81
CA GLN A 22 -14.96 -7.53 19.90
C GLN A 22 -15.02 -8.69 20.90
N ARG A 23 -15.98 -8.64 21.81
CA ARG A 23 -16.24 -9.70 22.79
C ARG A 23 -17.72 -10.08 22.71
N GLY A 24 -18.00 -11.38 22.73
CA GLY A 24 -19.33 -12.00 22.62
C GLY A 24 -19.13 -13.49 22.42
N ASP A 25 -20.01 -14.11 21.66
CA ASP A 25 -19.90 -15.53 21.25
C ASP A 25 -18.62 -15.76 20.41
N GLN A 26 -18.18 -14.75 19.70
CA GLN A 26 -16.85 -14.66 19.09
C GLN A 26 -16.00 -13.59 19.80
N GLN A 27 -14.74 -13.91 20.03
CA GLN A 27 -13.77 -12.95 20.51
C GLN A 27 -12.80 -12.61 19.36
N THR A 28 -12.77 -11.34 18.96
CA THR A 28 -11.84 -10.89 17.91
C THR A 28 -11.01 -9.72 18.43
N GLY A 29 -9.71 -9.80 18.24
CA GLY A 29 -8.78 -8.70 18.45
C GLY A 29 -8.07 -8.37 17.14
N THR A 30 -8.04 -7.10 16.76
CA THR A 30 -7.34 -6.64 15.57
C THR A 30 -6.43 -5.47 15.94
N ILE A 31 -5.18 -5.54 15.48
CA ILE A 31 -4.22 -4.45 15.54
C ILE A 31 -3.88 -4.08 14.11
N ASN A 32 -3.88 -2.80 13.79
CA ASN A 32 -3.41 -2.31 12.51
C ASN A 32 -2.44 -1.15 12.70
N ALA A 33 -1.45 -1.08 11.81
CA ALA A 33 -0.56 0.06 11.67
C ALA A 33 -0.38 0.35 10.18
N ASN A 34 -0.43 1.63 9.82
CA ASN A 34 -0.25 2.08 8.45
C ASN A 34 0.66 3.30 8.42
N VAL A 35 1.58 3.34 7.46
CA VAL A 35 2.40 4.49 7.13
C VAL A 35 2.31 4.71 5.63
N ALA A 36 1.99 5.93 5.22
CA ALA A 36 2.08 6.37 3.84
C ALA A 36 2.84 7.70 3.80
N ALA A 37 3.90 7.77 3.02
CA ALA A 37 4.76 8.94 2.96
C ALA A 37 5.26 9.19 1.54
N VAL A 38 5.35 10.46 1.18
CA VAL A 38 5.89 10.94 -0.09
C VAL A 38 7.00 11.95 0.21
N ARG A 39 8.08 11.86 -0.55
CA ARG A 39 9.18 12.80 -0.49
C ARG A 39 9.40 13.46 -1.84
N GLU A 40 9.33 14.76 -1.87
CA GLU A 40 9.65 15.61 -3.01
C GLU A 40 10.65 16.70 -2.58
N ARG A 41 11.58 17.02 -3.46
CA ARG A 41 12.63 18.01 -3.17
C ARG A 41 12.70 19.10 -4.25
N PRO A 42 11.69 19.98 -4.33
CA PRO A 42 11.62 20.99 -5.38
C PRO A 42 12.79 21.98 -5.37
N GLU A 43 13.36 22.23 -4.18
CA GLU A 43 14.48 23.17 -3.99
C GLU A 43 15.87 22.52 -4.11
N ALA A 44 15.93 21.20 -4.32
CA ALA A 44 17.17 20.48 -4.50
C ALA A 44 17.84 20.79 -5.86
N PRO A 45 19.14 20.47 -6.05
CA PRO A 45 19.79 20.55 -7.34
C PRO A 45 19.00 19.84 -8.45
N ILE A 46 19.11 20.34 -9.69
CA ILE A 46 18.30 19.93 -10.84
C ILE A 46 18.19 18.41 -11.03
N PHE A 47 19.23 17.68 -10.70
CA PHE A 47 19.26 16.22 -10.78
C PHE A 47 18.34 15.56 -9.74
N ILE A 48 18.29 16.09 -8.51
CA ILE A 48 17.55 15.47 -7.39
C ILE A 48 16.08 15.89 -7.36
N ARG A 49 15.75 17.10 -7.80
CA ARG A 49 14.40 17.65 -7.76
C ARG A 49 13.37 16.91 -8.63
N HIS A 50 13.87 16.11 -9.60
CA HIS A 50 13.01 15.30 -10.47
C HIS A 50 12.61 13.95 -9.86
N PHE A 51 13.14 13.62 -8.68
CA PHE A 51 12.77 12.39 -8.00
C PHE A 51 11.67 12.62 -6.98
N ARG A 52 10.69 11.71 -7.01
CA ARG A 52 9.61 11.59 -6.02
C ARG A 52 9.65 10.19 -5.44
N THR A 53 9.94 10.09 -4.15
CA THR A 53 9.97 8.81 -3.42
C THR A 53 8.63 8.58 -2.74
N ASN A 54 8.02 7.42 -2.96
CA ASN A 54 6.78 7.00 -2.31
C ASN A 54 7.08 5.78 -1.44
N TYR A 55 6.67 5.81 -0.19
CA TYR A 55 6.80 4.71 0.76
C TYR A 55 5.46 4.38 1.38
N SER A 56 5.14 3.09 1.47
CA SER A 56 4.00 2.63 2.26
C SER A 56 4.32 1.38 3.06
N LEU A 57 3.72 1.27 4.23
CA LEU A 57 3.77 0.12 5.11
C LEU A 57 2.36 -0.12 5.65
N LEU A 58 1.88 -1.35 5.50
CA LEU A 58 0.65 -1.83 6.08
C LEU A 58 0.95 -3.04 6.96
N MET A 59 0.46 -3.03 8.19
CA MET A 59 0.49 -4.15 9.11
C MET A 59 -0.91 -4.41 9.65
N LEU A 60 -1.40 -5.63 9.50
CA LEU A 60 -2.69 -6.08 10.02
C LEU A 60 -2.47 -7.38 10.78
N PHE A 61 -2.83 -7.41 12.05
CA PHE A 61 -2.78 -8.60 12.88
C PHE A 61 -4.16 -8.84 13.47
N SER A 62 -4.77 -9.96 13.17
CA SER A 62 -6.05 -10.35 13.75
C SER A 62 -5.99 -11.73 14.38
N LYS A 63 -6.71 -11.87 15.50
CA LYS A 63 -6.94 -13.13 16.18
C LYS A 63 -8.44 -13.24 16.44
N ALA A 64 -9.07 -14.28 15.92
CA ALA A 64 -10.45 -14.61 16.21
C ALA A 64 -10.50 -15.93 16.97
N GLN A 65 -11.38 -16.03 17.96
CA GLN A 65 -11.62 -17.26 18.73
C GLN A 65 -13.12 -17.51 18.80
N GLN A 66 -13.54 -18.69 18.35
CA GLN A 66 -14.92 -19.19 18.42
C GLN A 66 -14.90 -20.67 18.75
N ASP A 67 -15.72 -21.11 19.70
CA ASP A 67 -15.88 -22.53 20.12
C ASP A 67 -14.54 -23.25 20.39
N GLY A 68 -13.56 -22.53 20.98
CA GLY A 68 -12.24 -23.07 21.27
C GLY A 68 -11.27 -23.09 20.07
N VAL A 69 -11.75 -22.80 18.86
CA VAL A 69 -10.91 -22.67 17.65
C VAL A 69 -10.33 -21.27 17.57
N VAL A 70 -9.02 -21.18 17.38
CA VAL A 70 -8.30 -19.91 17.21
C VAL A 70 -7.84 -19.78 15.78
N VAL A 71 -8.34 -18.75 15.10
CA VAL A 71 -7.89 -18.35 13.76
C VAL A 71 -7.03 -17.09 13.87
N ARG A 72 -5.89 -17.09 13.23
CA ARG A 72 -4.98 -15.93 13.16
C ARG A 72 -4.80 -15.51 11.71
N SER A 73 -4.78 -14.21 11.46
CA SER A 73 -4.43 -13.65 10.17
C SER A 73 -3.41 -12.53 10.37
N ASN A 74 -2.31 -12.63 9.64
CA ASN A 74 -1.26 -11.63 9.63
C ASN A 74 -1.07 -11.17 8.19
N THR A 75 -1.03 -9.86 7.99
CA THR A 75 -0.72 -9.24 6.71
C THR A 75 0.28 -8.13 6.94
N ILE A 76 1.39 -8.19 6.23
CA ILE A 76 2.41 -7.15 6.20
C ILE A 76 2.72 -6.87 4.74
N THR A 77 2.52 -5.64 4.31
CA THR A 77 2.88 -5.17 2.97
C THR A 77 3.73 -3.92 3.09
N THR A 78 4.87 -3.89 2.44
CA THR A 78 5.70 -2.68 2.33
C THR A 78 6.07 -2.45 0.88
N LEU A 79 6.00 -1.19 0.44
CA LEU A 79 6.31 -0.75 -0.90
C LEU A 79 7.21 0.49 -0.85
N LEU A 80 8.24 0.47 -1.67
CA LEU A 80 9.06 1.62 -2.00
C LEU A 80 9.00 1.84 -3.51
N ARG A 81 8.56 3.02 -3.95
CA ARG A 81 8.52 3.42 -5.36
C ARG A 81 9.28 4.72 -5.55
N GLU A 82 10.11 4.75 -6.55
CA GLU A 82 10.84 5.94 -6.98
C GLU A 82 10.34 6.36 -8.36
N ASP A 83 9.84 7.58 -8.46
CA ASP A 83 9.37 8.20 -9.69
C ASP A 83 10.40 9.23 -10.17
N TYR A 84 10.78 9.15 -11.44
CA TYR A 84 11.55 10.20 -12.13
C TYR A 84 10.63 11.02 -13.02
N LEU A 85 10.44 12.28 -12.68
CA LEU A 85 9.56 13.22 -13.37
C LEU A 85 10.21 13.65 -14.70
N VAL A 86 9.70 13.12 -15.81
CA VAL A 86 10.15 13.45 -17.17
C VAL A 86 9.54 14.79 -17.62
N SER A 87 8.34 15.09 -17.15
CA SER A 87 7.61 16.34 -17.36
C SER A 87 6.72 16.65 -16.16
N PRO A 88 6.05 17.81 -16.11
CA PRO A 88 5.12 18.13 -15.00
C PRO A 88 4.02 17.09 -14.76
N SER A 89 3.64 16.32 -15.77
CA SER A 89 2.57 15.31 -15.67
C SER A 89 3.01 13.90 -16.01
N ASN A 90 4.24 13.68 -16.51
CA ASN A 90 4.70 12.36 -16.91
C ASN A 90 5.91 11.94 -16.09
N PHE A 91 5.93 10.68 -15.68
CA PHE A 91 7.05 10.11 -14.95
C PHE A 91 7.31 8.66 -15.37
N VAL A 92 8.54 8.22 -15.21
CA VAL A 92 8.91 6.81 -15.21
C VAL A 92 9.12 6.38 -13.76
N PHE A 93 8.75 5.16 -13.44
CA PHE A 93 8.88 4.67 -12.06
C PHE A 93 9.53 3.30 -11.99
N GLY A 94 10.17 3.05 -10.86
CA GLY A 94 10.61 1.73 -10.42
C GLY A 94 10.15 1.47 -8.99
N PHE A 95 9.83 0.23 -8.65
CA PHE A 95 9.39 -0.10 -7.30
C PHE A 95 9.80 -1.50 -6.84
N ALA A 96 9.84 -1.65 -5.53
CA ALA A 96 9.97 -2.92 -4.84
C ALA A 96 8.86 -3.04 -3.79
N GLN A 97 8.19 -4.20 -3.75
CA GLN A 97 7.16 -4.51 -2.77
C GLN A 97 7.43 -5.87 -2.13
N LEU A 98 7.23 -5.95 -0.83
CA LEU A 98 7.33 -7.18 -0.05
C LEU A 98 6.00 -7.42 0.66
N ASP A 99 5.44 -8.62 0.47
CA ASP A 99 4.17 -9.01 1.08
C ASP A 99 4.33 -10.29 1.88
N HIS A 100 3.68 -10.33 3.04
CA HIS A 100 3.41 -11.49 3.85
C HIS A 100 1.91 -11.53 4.11
N ILE A 101 1.19 -12.54 3.58
CA ILE A 101 -0.27 -12.60 3.64
C ILE A 101 -0.69 -14.02 4.04
N LEU A 102 -0.88 -14.23 5.33
CA LEU A 102 -1.22 -15.55 5.88
C LEU A 102 -2.56 -16.07 5.34
N ALA A 103 -3.58 -15.21 5.18
CA ALA A 103 -4.89 -15.58 4.66
C ALA A 103 -4.84 -16.17 3.23
N GLN A 104 -3.84 -15.80 2.44
CA GLN A 104 -3.59 -16.31 1.08
C GLN A 104 -2.51 -17.41 1.04
N GLY A 105 -2.00 -17.84 2.20
CA GLY A 105 -0.92 -18.81 2.30
C GLY A 105 0.45 -18.30 1.83
N ILE A 106 0.61 -16.99 1.67
CA ILE A 106 1.85 -16.35 1.19
C ILE A 106 2.78 -16.10 2.38
N TYR A 107 3.91 -16.83 2.41
CA TYR A 107 4.97 -16.61 3.38
C TYR A 107 5.78 -15.35 3.04
N LEU A 108 6.18 -15.19 1.76
CA LEU A 108 6.87 -14.02 1.25
C LEU A 108 6.64 -13.89 -0.25
N ARG A 109 6.11 -12.75 -0.68
CA ARG A 109 6.06 -12.35 -2.09
C ARG A 109 6.93 -11.13 -2.26
N GLN A 110 7.86 -11.21 -3.20
CA GLN A 110 8.74 -10.14 -3.62
C GLN A 110 8.30 -9.71 -5.02
N THR A 111 7.92 -8.45 -5.18
CA THR A 111 7.53 -7.86 -6.46
C THR A 111 8.48 -6.72 -6.78
N TYR A 112 9.08 -6.79 -7.95
CA TYR A 112 9.94 -5.73 -8.50
C TYR A 112 9.36 -5.31 -9.84
N GLY A 113 9.26 -4.03 -10.09
CA GLY A 113 8.67 -3.58 -11.34
C GLY A 113 9.02 -2.15 -11.69
N GLY A 114 8.56 -1.75 -12.87
CA GLY A 114 8.71 -0.41 -13.35
C GLY A 114 7.83 -0.15 -14.55
N GLY A 115 7.69 1.12 -14.91
CA GLY A 115 6.81 1.53 -15.99
C GLY A 115 6.72 3.03 -16.13
N PHE A 116 5.58 3.45 -16.68
CA PHE A 116 5.24 4.85 -16.92
C PHE A 116 4.01 5.24 -16.12
N GLY A 117 4.00 6.49 -15.66
CA GLY A 117 2.85 7.08 -15.01
C GLY A 117 2.51 8.43 -15.60
N HIS A 118 1.23 8.81 -15.48
CA HIS A 118 0.71 10.09 -15.91
C HIS A 118 -0.22 10.68 -14.86
N ASP A 119 0.04 11.92 -14.47
CA ASP A 119 -0.81 12.69 -13.57
C ASP A 119 -1.89 13.39 -14.42
N PHE A 120 -3.10 12.78 -14.48
CA PHE A 120 -4.26 13.33 -15.21
C PHE A 120 -4.80 14.60 -14.57
N ILE A 121 -4.76 14.64 -13.22
CA ILE A 121 -5.16 15.78 -12.42
C ILE A 121 -4.05 16.04 -11.40
N HIS A 122 -3.52 17.24 -11.41
CA HIS A 122 -2.54 17.70 -10.43
C HIS A 122 -2.86 19.10 -9.98
N THR A 123 -3.63 19.20 -8.90
CA THR A 123 -4.03 20.47 -8.29
C THR A 123 -3.66 20.47 -6.80
N SER A 124 -3.78 21.62 -6.14
CA SER A 124 -3.57 21.71 -4.68
C SER A 124 -4.58 20.90 -3.85
N ARG A 125 -5.70 20.47 -4.46
CA ARG A 125 -6.77 19.72 -3.75
C ARG A 125 -6.94 18.29 -4.23
N THR A 126 -6.52 17.99 -5.45
CA THR A 126 -6.76 16.68 -6.07
C THR A 126 -5.57 16.29 -6.91
N THR A 127 -5.08 15.09 -6.68
CA THR A 127 -4.11 14.40 -7.55
C THR A 127 -4.75 13.09 -8.01
N PHE A 128 -4.77 12.88 -9.34
CA PHE A 128 -5.21 11.62 -9.93
C PHE A 128 -4.19 11.18 -10.96
N SER A 129 -3.61 10.00 -10.75
CA SER A 129 -2.53 9.45 -11.58
C SER A 129 -2.88 8.05 -12.04
N GLY A 130 -2.49 7.72 -13.27
CA GLY A 130 -2.52 6.36 -13.81
C GLY A 130 -1.12 5.80 -13.96
N LEU A 131 -0.98 4.49 -13.83
CA LEU A 131 0.27 3.73 -13.89
C LEU A 131 0.11 2.57 -14.88
N ALA A 132 1.14 2.32 -15.69
CA ALA A 132 1.24 1.13 -16.53
C ALA A 132 2.68 0.62 -16.53
N GLY A 133 2.87 -0.69 -16.41
CA GLY A 133 4.20 -1.26 -16.30
C GLY A 133 4.24 -2.77 -16.37
N ILE A 134 5.43 -3.31 -16.04
CA ILE A 134 5.71 -4.74 -15.97
C ILE A 134 6.37 -5.04 -14.63
N THR A 135 6.03 -6.18 -14.06
CA THR A 135 6.60 -6.64 -12.79
C THR A 135 7.13 -8.06 -12.89
N PHE A 136 8.15 -8.34 -12.12
CA PHE A 136 8.65 -9.67 -11.82
C PHE A 136 8.30 -10.02 -10.38
N VAL A 137 7.70 -11.19 -10.19
CA VAL A 137 7.20 -11.66 -8.89
C VAL A 137 7.85 -12.97 -8.51
N ASN A 138 8.28 -13.08 -7.26
CA ASN A 138 8.82 -14.31 -6.66
C ASN A 138 8.05 -14.59 -5.37
N THR A 139 7.22 -15.65 -5.38
CA THR A 139 6.33 -15.99 -4.27
C THR A 139 6.74 -17.30 -3.60
N LYS A 140 6.96 -17.26 -2.28
CA LYS A 140 7.10 -18.44 -1.43
C LYS A 140 5.81 -18.63 -0.63
N PHE A 141 5.28 -19.84 -0.64
CA PHE A 141 4.07 -20.20 0.10
C PHE A 141 4.41 -20.96 1.38
N TYR A 142 3.48 -20.95 2.35
CA TYR A 142 3.61 -21.74 3.60
C TYR A 142 3.58 -23.25 3.38
N THR A 143 2.97 -23.72 2.31
CA THR A 143 2.94 -25.13 1.93
C THR A 143 4.33 -25.71 1.62
N GLY A 144 5.35 -24.87 1.61
CA GLY A 144 6.70 -25.25 1.25
C GLY A 144 6.89 -25.39 -0.27
N GLY A 145 8.00 -25.99 -0.66
CA GLY A 145 8.34 -26.17 -2.07
C GLY A 145 9.20 -25.04 -2.63
N ARG A 146 9.41 -25.10 -3.96
CA ARG A 146 10.16 -24.07 -4.69
C ARG A 146 9.34 -22.80 -4.85
N ALA A 147 9.98 -21.65 -4.74
CA ALA A 147 9.34 -20.39 -5.02
C ALA A 147 8.78 -20.33 -6.45
N VAL A 148 7.56 -19.80 -6.58
CA VAL A 148 6.90 -19.59 -7.87
C VAL A 148 7.31 -18.22 -8.40
N GLN A 149 7.81 -18.20 -9.64
CA GLN A 149 8.20 -16.98 -10.33
C GLN A 149 7.21 -16.67 -11.44
N SER A 150 6.82 -15.42 -11.59
CA SER A 150 5.96 -14.97 -12.68
C SER A 150 6.32 -13.55 -13.12
N ALA A 151 5.97 -13.24 -14.36
CA ALA A 151 5.90 -11.88 -14.87
C ALA A 151 4.44 -11.45 -14.91
N GLU A 152 4.16 -10.22 -14.49
CA GLU A 152 2.81 -9.64 -14.51
C GLU A 152 2.86 -8.28 -15.21
N ALA A 153 1.79 -7.91 -15.90
CA ALA A 153 1.57 -6.51 -16.24
C ALA A 153 1.09 -5.75 -15.00
N LEU A 154 1.30 -4.45 -14.96
CA LEU A 154 0.75 -3.55 -13.94
C LEU A 154 -0.12 -2.51 -14.62
N LEU A 155 -1.37 -2.39 -14.16
CA LEU A 155 -2.26 -1.28 -14.45
C LEU A 155 -2.72 -0.72 -13.09
N GLY A 156 -2.45 0.54 -12.84
CA GLY A 156 -2.73 1.14 -11.55
C GLY A 156 -3.31 2.53 -11.64
N GLU A 157 -4.00 2.93 -10.59
CA GLU A 157 -4.46 4.28 -10.37
C GLU A 157 -4.23 4.71 -8.93
N THR A 158 -4.00 5.99 -8.73
CA THR A 158 -3.94 6.63 -7.41
C THR A 158 -4.74 7.92 -7.44
N LEU A 159 -5.56 8.11 -6.41
CA LEU A 159 -6.39 9.29 -6.22
C LEU A 159 -6.20 9.83 -4.82
N SER A 160 -5.92 11.11 -4.70
CA SER A 160 -5.78 11.82 -3.44
C SER A 160 -6.59 13.10 -3.50
N ILE A 161 -7.54 13.29 -2.57
CA ILE A 161 -8.46 14.44 -2.56
C ILE A 161 -8.55 15.07 -1.19
N ALA A 162 -8.25 16.37 -1.08
CA ALA A 162 -8.64 17.19 0.06
C ALA A 162 -10.12 17.58 -0.07
N LEU A 163 -11.04 16.74 0.46
CA LEU A 163 -12.49 16.99 0.42
C LEU A 163 -12.85 18.30 1.12
N THR A 164 -12.23 18.54 2.26
CA THR A 164 -12.32 19.80 3.01
C THR A 164 -10.92 20.15 3.56
N LYS A 165 -10.80 21.25 4.30
CA LYS A 165 -9.55 21.61 5.01
C LYS A 165 -9.13 20.57 6.08
N ASN A 166 -10.10 19.75 6.54
CA ASN A 166 -9.91 18.79 7.63
C ASN A 166 -10.14 17.34 7.19
N ILE A 167 -10.64 17.07 5.98
CA ILE A 167 -10.96 15.72 5.51
C ILE A 167 -10.17 15.45 4.24
N HIS A 168 -9.37 14.38 4.28
CA HIS A 168 -8.58 13.90 3.17
C HIS A 168 -8.99 12.48 2.81
N PHE A 169 -9.12 12.21 1.52
CA PHE A 169 -9.45 10.90 0.98
C PHE A 169 -8.33 10.43 0.05
N ASP A 170 -7.83 9.22 0.29
CA ASP A 170 -6.85 8.56 -0.55
C ASP A 170 -7.39 7.23 -1.03
N HIS A 171 -7.16 6.94 -2.30
CA HIS A 171 -7.49 5.67 -2.93
C HIS A 171 -6.37 5.22 -3.86
N TYR A 172 -6.10 3.91 -3.89
CA TYR A 172 -5.34 3.30 -4.95
C TYR A 172 -5.93 1.95 -5.35
N LEU A 173 -5.75 1.59 -6.61
CA LEU A 173 -6.01 0.28 -7.16
C LEU A 173 -4.83 -0.09 -8.06
N ASN A 174 -4.26 -1.28 -7.85
CA ASN A 174 -3.28 -1.87 -8.73
C ASN A 174 -3.79 -3.23 -9.20
N PHE A 175 -3.90 -3.43 -10.48
CA PHE A 175 -4.31 -4.67 -11.14
C PHE A 175 -3.10 -5.32 -11.82
N TYR A 176 -2.88 -6.60 -11.55
CA TYR A 176 -1.72 -7.35 -12.00
C TYR A 176 -2.15 -8.62 -12.75
N PRO A 177 -2.43 -8.55 -14.07
CA PRO A 177 -2.65 -9.73 -14.89
C PRO A 177 -1.33 -10.52 -15.03
N ASN A 178 -1.40 -11.84 -14.80
CA ASN A 178 -0.25 -12.72 -14.88
C ASN A 178 0.07 -13.04 -16.35
N LEU A 179 1.25 -12.65 -16.80
CA LEU A 179 1.72 -12.89 -18.17
C LEU A 179 2.33 -14.30 -18.35
N SER A 180 2.76 -14.92 -17.25
CA SER A 180 3.32 -16.27 -17.26
C SER A 180 2.24 -17.36 -17.22
N ASN A 181 1.09 -17.08 -16.55
CA ASN A 181 -0.06 -17.94 -16.44
C ASN A 181 -1.32 -17.17 -16.81
N THR A 182 -1.70 -17.25 -18.10
CA THR A 182 -2.89 -16.54 -18.60
C THR A 182 -4.16 -16.98 -17.88
N GLY A 183 -4.97 -15.99 -17.46
CA GLY A 183 -6.18 -16.23 -16.69
C GLY A 183 -6.01 -16.05 -15.17
N GLU A 184 -4.78 -16.00 -14.67
CA GLU A 184 -4.50 -15.63 -13.30
C GLU A 184 -4.28 -14.11 -13.18
N TYR A 185 -4.72 -13.55 -12.08
CA TYR A 185 -4.53 -12.13 -11.77
C TYR A 185 -4.63 -11.86 -10.28
N ARG A 186 -4.12 -10.75 -9.86
CA ARG A 186 -4.33 -10.21 -8.52
C ARG A 186 -4.64 -8.71 -8.61
N PHE A 187 -5.26 -8.18 -7.57
CA PHE A 187 -5.35 -6.75 -7.37
C PHE A 187 -5.13 -6.39 -5.90
N ASP A 188 -4.55 -5.23 -5.71
CA ASP A 188 -4.32 -4.63 -4.41
C ASP A 188 -5.04 -3.27 -4.42
N THR A 189 -6.01 -3.06 -3.53
CA THR A 189 -6.74 -1.80 -3.43
C THR A 189 -6.84 -1.33 -1.99
N SER A 190 -6.81 -0.03 -1.81
CA SER A 190 -7.07 0.60 -0.51
C SER A 190 -7.79 1.92 -0.71
N SER A 191 -8.75 2.17 0.16
CA SER A 191 -9.42 3.47 0.30
C SER A 191 -9.31 3.93 1.74
N SER A 192 -8.89 5.14 1.99
CA SER A 192 -8.78 5.70 3.34
C SER A 192 -9.35 7.12 3.42
N LEU A 193 -9.94 7.40 4.56
CA LEU A 193 -10.44 8.72 4.93
C LEU A 193 -9.75 9.16 6.20
N ALA A 194 -9.06 10.30 6.16
CA ALA A 194 -8.41 10.93 7.30
C ALA A 194 -9.16 12.20 7.69
N LEU A 195 -9.62 12.27 8.94
CA LEU A 195 -10.22 13.45 9.55
C LEU A 195 -9.21 14.10 10.51
N LYS A 196 -8.77 15.31 10.21
CA LYS A 196 -7.93 16.10 11.09
C LYS A 196 -8.72 16.56 12.33
N LEU A 197 -8.30 16.12 13.50
CA LEU A 197 -8.91 16.46 14.78
C LEU A 197 -8.33 17.76 15.34
N PHE A 198 -7.02 17.79 15.54
CA PHE A 198 -6.29 18.96 16.03
C PHE A 198 -4.80 18.84 15.67
N SER A 199 -4.14 19.98 15.42
CA SER A 199 -2.71 20.01 15.03
C SER A 199 -2.40 19.02 13.91
N GLN A 200 -1.63 17.99 14.19
CA GLN A 200 -1.19 16.91 13.29
C GLN A 200 -1.89 15.58 13.58
N VAL A 201 -2.82 15.54 14.55
CA VAL A 201 -3.54 14.32 14.93
C VAL A 201 -4.77 14.14 14.04
N THR A 202 -4.91 12.91 13.50
CA THR A 202 -6.01 12.51 12.62
C THR A 202 -6.75 11.30 13.16
N ALA A 203 -8.05 11.21 12.88
CA ALA A 203 -8.79 9.95 12.95
C ALA A 203 -8.86 9.36 11.54
N ASN A 204 -8.54 8.07 11.41
CA ASN A 204 -8.46 7.41 10.12
C ASN A 204 -9.42 6.23 10.06
N VAL A 205 -10.06 6.07 8.89
CA VAL A 205 -10.88 4.91 8.53
C VAL A 205 -10.38 4.40 7.19
N GLY A 206 -10.20 3.09 7.05
CA GLY A 206 -9.70 2.49 5.82
C GLY A 206 -10.38 1.19 5.47
N LEU A 207 -10.46 0.91 4.17
CA LEU A 207 -10.85 -0.36 3.60
C LEU A 207 -9.74 -0.83 2.67
N ILE A 208 -9.30 -2.06 2.86
CA ILE A 208 -8.22 -2.69 2.10
C ILE A 208 -8.74 -4.01 1.57
N ASP A 209 -8.48 -4.31 0.30
CA ASP A 209 -8.72 -5.64 -0.28
C ASP A 209 -7.50 -6.07 -1.11
N LEU A 210 -6.94 -7.21 -0.73
CA LEU A 210 -5.86 -7.88 -1.43
C LEU A 210 -6.43 -9.17 -2.04
N TYR A 211 -6.62 -9.17 -3.35
CA TYR A 211 -7.22 -10.29 -4.08
C TYR A 211 -6.17 -11.09 -4.84
N LEU A 212 -6.32 -12.42 -4.84
CA LEU A 212 -5.53 -13.35 -5.62
C LEU A 212 -6.47 -14.39 -6.28
N SER A 213 -6.52 -14.43 -7.61
CA SER A 213 -7.45 -15.29 -8.35
C SER A 213 -7.20 -16.79 -8.11
N ASN A 214 -5.95 -17.17 -7.91
CA ASN A 214 -5.51 -18.56 -7.72
C ASN A 214 -4.61 -18.72 -6.48
N PRO A 215 -5.18 -18.63 -5.24
CA PRO A 215 -4.41 -18.92 -4.02
C PRO A 215 -4.10 -20.42 -3.92
N THR A 216 -3.16 -20.79 -3.06
CA THR A 216 -2.91 -22.19 -2.75
C THR A 216 -4.15 -22.85 -2.14
N PRO A 217 -4.43 -24.15 -2.42
CA PRO A 217 -5.61 -24.87 -1.90
C PRO A 217 -5.80 -24.69 -0.40
N GLY A 218 -7.03 -24.41 0.03
CA GLY A 218 -7.39 -24.19 1.43
C GLY A 218 -7.22 -22.74 1.90
N ASN A 219 -6.74 -21.82 1.05
CA ASN A 219 -6.59 -20.41 1.38
C ASN A 219 -7.64 -19.54 0.69
N HIS A 220 -7.81 -18.31 1.20
CA HIS A 220 -8.81 -17.37 0.70
C HIS A 220 -8.28 -16.57 -0.50
N LYS A 221 -9.18 -16.27 -1.45
CA LYS A 221 -8.86 -15.36 -2.58
C LYS A 221 -8.75 -13.91 -2.11
N ASN A 222 -9.69 -13.46 -1.28
CA ASN A 222 -9.77 -12.11 -0.76
C ASN A 222 -9.19 -12.04 0.66
N ASN A 223 -8.45 -10.98 0.90
CA ASN A 223 -8.04 -10.55 2.23
C ASN A 223 -8.54 -9.12 2.44
N VAL A 224 -9.80 -9.01 2.88
CA VAL A 224 -10.47 -7.73 3.12
C VAL A 224 -10.28 -7.31 4.56
N ALA A 225 -9.88 -6.07 4.78
CA ALA A 225 -9.73 -5.49 6.11
C ALA A 225 -10.38 -4.09 6.17
N PHE A 226 -11.21 -3.90 7.20
CA PHE A 226 -11.66 -2.58 7.62
C PHE A 226 -10.78 -2.11 8.78
N THR A 227 -10.22 -0.93 8.67
CA THR A 227 -9.29 -0.37 9.66
C THR A 227 -9.82 0.94 10.21
N THR A 228 -9.61 1.14 11.51
CA THR A 228 -9.84 2.42 12.18
C THR A 228 -8.65 2.72 13.07
N GLY A 229 -8.33 3.99 13.27
CA GLY A 229 -7.20 4.33 14.12
C GLY A 229 -7.01 5.83 14.32
N ILE A 230 -6.06 6.14 15.17
CA ILE A 230 -5.53 7.49 15.35
C ILE A 230 -4.22 7.59 14.59
N GLY A 231 -4.01 8.69 13.90
CA GLY A 231 -2.83 8.94 13.11
C GLY A 231 -2.16 10.27 13.43
N TYR A 232 -0.96 10.39 12.88
CA TYR A 232 -0.15 11.60 12.92
C TYR A 232 0.24 11.98 11.49
N SER A 233 -0.12 13.18 11.09
CA SER A 233 0.19 13.78 9.77
C SER A 233 1.44 14.66 9.91
N PHE A 234 2.42 14.47 9.06
CA PHE A 234 3.72 15.17 9.09
C PHE A 234 4.09 15.74 7.71
#